data_b711389bf03839435a851593c2afe7cd
#
_entry.id   b711389bf03839435a851593c2afe7cd
#
_cell.length_a   1.000
_cell.length_b   1.000
_cell.length_c   1.000
_cell.angle_alpha   90.00
_cell.angle_beta   90.00
_cell.angle_gamma   90.00
#
_symmetry.space_group_name_H-M   'P 1'
#
loop_
_entity.id
_entity.type
_entity.pdbx_description
1 polymer ?
#
loop_
_entity_poly.entity_id
_entity_poly.type
_entity_poly.pdbx_seq_one_letter_code
_entity_poly.pdbx_strand_id
1 'polypeptide(L)'
;NNATIARVSEGASLALSGGTVNLHAQLNGAGTVTIGTADTAGLVNISNTGNTNFTGRLELVGNGVNMSTNANWVAFGAGNTLGGGTVFIDGKGFHFSAGTTAANFEIGATHGAMQNGSSGATYTFSGNLSGSGTWAMAANVRMNNVLTGSLKDFSGTLSTNETSANNNRQAWNFGSGGRRPTGE
;
A
#
# COMPACT_ATOMS: atom_id res chain seq x y z
N ASN A 1 24.00 11.64 11.92
CA ASN A 1 22.91 10.84 12.51
C ASN A 1 22.97 9.46 11.88
N ASN A 2 23.36 8.44 12.63
CA ASN A 2 23.22 7.06 12.18
C ASN A 2 21.73 6.71 12.18
N ALA A 3 21.17 6.44 11.00
CA ALA A 3 19.81 5.94 10.91
C ALA A 3 19.73 4.57 11.60
N THR A 4 18.76 4.39 12.48
CA THR A 4 18.48 3.07 13.04
C THR A 4 17.93 2.19 11.92
N ILE A 5 18.45 0.99 11.75
CA ILE A 5 18.04 0.04 10.72
C ILE A 5 17.35 -1.15 11.39
N ALA A 6 16.14 -1.44 10.99
CA ALA A 6 15.44 -2.68 11.31
C ALA A 6 15.68 -3.68 10.18
N ARG A 7 16.62 -4.60 10.38
CA ARG A 7 16.96 -5.61 9.39
C ARG A 7 16.13 -6.86 9.61
N VAL A 8 15.36 -7.25 8.61
CA VAL A 8 14.59 -8.49 8.60
C VAL A 8 15.19 -9.41 7.53
N SER A 9 16.00 -10.37 7.94
CA SER A 9 16.67 -11.29 7.03
C SER A 9 15.66 -12.22 6.35
N GLU A 10 16.05 -12.82 5.22
CA GLU A 10 15.27 -13.87 4.57
C GLU A 10 14.93 -14.98 5.58
N GLY A 11 13.69 -15.46 5.54
CA GLY A 11 13.16 -16.44 6.48
C GLY A 11 12.81 -15.91 7.88
N ALA A 12 13.20 -14.66 8.21
CA ALA A 12 12.81 -14.03 9.46
C ALA A 12 11.51 -13.23 9.29
N SER A 13 10.78 -13.05 10.40
CA SER A 13 9.57 -12.23 10.44
C SER A 13 9.61 -11.21 11.57
N LEU A 14 9.00 -10.06 11.33
CA LEU A 14 8.74 -9.01 12.31
C LEU A 14 7.26 -8.70 12.30
N ALA A 15 6.58 -8.85 13.44
CA ALA A 15 5.18 -8.50 13.60
C ALA A 15 5.03 -7.19 14.37
N LEU A 16 4.23 -6.28 13.83
CA LEU A 16 3.87 -5.01 14.43
C LEU A 16 2.35 -4.97 14.62
N SER A 17 1.89 -4.98 15.86
CA SER A 17 0.46 -4.99 16.19
C SER A 17 0.18 -4.11 17.41
N GLY A 18 -1.09 -3.74 17.61
CA GLY A 18 -1.54 -2.91 18.73
C GLY A 18 -2.09 -1.56 18.28
N GLY A 19 -2.20 -0.60 19.19
CA GLY A 19 -2.76 0.72 18.92
C GLY A 19 -1.97 1.54 17.89
N THR A 20 -1.38 2.66 18.28
CA THR A 20 -0.49 3.42 17.37
C THR A 20 0.94 2.94 17.54
N VAL A 21 1.55 2.47 16.47
CA VAL A 21 2.97 2.08 16.41
C VAL A 21 3.70 3.06 15.49
N ASN A 22 4.81 3.61 15.97
CA ASN A 22 5.68 4.48 15.18
C ASN A 22 7.01 3.78 14.93
N LEU A 23 7.25 3.36 13.70
CA LEU A 23 8.51 2.77 13.28
C LEU A 23 9.42 3.85 12.67
N HIS A 24 10.41 4.29 13.44
CA HIS A 24 11.40 5.28 13.00
C HIS A 24 12.62 4.64 12.34
N ALA A 25 12.75 3.34 12.42
CA ALA A 25 13.85 2.60 11.79
C ALA A 25 13.62 2.43 10.29
N GLN A 26 14.71 2.40 9.52
CA GLN A 26 14.64 1.96 8.12
C GLN A 26 14.41 0.45 8.06
N LEU A 27 13.45 0.02 7.25
CA LEU A 27 13.30 -1.38 6.89
C LEU A 27 14.37 -1.77 5.87
N ASN A 28 14.99 -2.92 6.09
CA ASN A 28 16.03 -3.47 5.23
C ASN A 28 15.94 -5.00 5.23
N GLY A 29 16.31 -5.64 4.12
CA GLY A 29 16.38 -7.09 3.99
C GLY A 29 15.23 -7.72 3.22
N ALA A 30 15.20 -9.04 3.19
CA ALA A 30 14.30 -9.85 2.37
C ALA A 30 13.29 -10.69 3.17
N GLY A 31 13.19 -10.46 4.47
CA GLY A 31 12.23 -11.17 5.33
C GLY A 31 10.82 -10.61 5.26
N THR A 32 9.94 -11.10 6.12
CA THR A 32 8.54 -10.68 6.19
C THR A 32 8.32 -9.71 7.33
N VAL A 33 7.65 -8.60 7.04
CA VAL A 33 7.12 -7.67 8.05
C VAL A 33 5.61 -7.69 7.99
N THR A 34 4.97 -8.15 9.06
CA THR A 34 3.50 -8.19 9.16
C THR A 34 3.01 -7.05 10.03
N ILE A 35 2.08 -6.27 9.52
CA ILE A 35 1.46 -5.15 10.21
C ILE A 35 -0.01 -5.43 10.40
N GLY A 36 -0.43 -5.45 11.66
CA GLY A 36 -1.79 -5.75 12.06
C GLY A 36 -2.05 -7.23 12.27
N THR A 37 -3.27 -7.51 12.67
CA THR A 37 -3.87 -8.84 12.74
C THR A 37 -5.32 -8.73 12.29
N ALA A 38 -5.98 -9.86 12.03
CA ALA A 38 -7.40 -9.86 11.66
C ALA A 38 -8.31 -9.14 12.68
N ASP A 39 -7.88 -9.07 13.94
CA ASP A 39 -8.70 -8.55 15.05
C ASP A 39 -8.27 -7.16 15.55
N THR A 40 -7.17 -6.61 15.07
CA THR A 40 -6.67 -5.33 15.58
C THR A 40 -6.85 -4.18 14.61
N ALA A 41 -7.65 -3.20 15.03
CA ALA A 41 -7.57 -1.86 14.50
C ALA A 41 -6.28 -1.19 15.02
N GLY A 42 -5.56 -0.48 14.16
CA GLY A 42 -4.38 0.25 14.58
C GLY A 42 -3.71 0.99 13.44
N LEU A 43 -3.11 2.12 13.78
CA LEU A 43 -2.32 2.92 12.86
C LEU A 43 -0.84 2.58 13.04
N VAL A 44 -0.17 2.18 11.98
CA VAL A 44 1.29 2.04 11.98
C VAL A 44 1.89 3.12 11.08
N ASN A 45 2.73 3.96 11.66
CA ASN A 45 3.46 4.99 10.95
C ASN A 45 4.88 4.50 10.66
N ILE A 46 5.22 4.38 9.40
CA ILE A 46 6.60 4.13 8.95
C ILE A 46 7.16 5.48 8.52
N SER A 47 7.82 6.15 9.44
CA SER A 47 8.25 7.54 9.24
C SER A 47 9.61 7.69 8.55
N ASN A 48 10.36 6.60 8.40
CA ASN A 48 11.66 6.67 7.76
C ASN A 48 11.55 6.61 6.23
N THR A 49 12.33 7.40 5.54
CA THR A 49 12.27 7.57 4.08
C THR A 49 13.20 6.65 3.29
N GLY A 50 14.02 5.85 3.93
CA GLY A 50 15.10 5.09 3.29
C GLY A 50 14.81 3.59 3.09
N ASN A 51 13.56 3.16 2.89
CA ASN A 51 13.21 1.73 2.83
C ASN A 51 13.46 1.08 1.45
N THR A 52 14.24 1.68 0.58
CA THR A 52 14.55 1.17 -0.76
C THR A 52 15.32 -0.16 -0.75
N ASN A 53 15.98 -0.47 0.35
CA ASN A 53 16.71 -1.73 0.55
C ASN A 53 15.84 -2.86 1.14
N PHE A 54 14.55 -2.61 1.35
CA PHE A 54 13.61 -3.66 1.75
C PHE A 54 13.07 -4.35 0.51
N THR A 55 13.49 -5.57 0.28
CA THR A 55 13.10 -6.41 -0.86
C THR A 55 12.21 -7.58 -0.45
N GLY A 56 11.86 -7.65 0.81
CA GLY A 56 11.03 -8.69 1.40
C GLY A 56 9.52 -8.50 1.16
N ARG A 57 8.73 -9.12 2.02
CA ARG A 57 7.28 -9.07 2.00
C ARG A 57 6.77 -8.19 3.15
N LEU A 58 6.02 -7.17 2.81
CA LEU A 58 5.28 -6.34 3.76
C LEU A 58 3.82 -6.75 3.73
N GLU A 59 3.33 -7.35 4.80
CA GLU A 59 1.95 -7.82 4.92
C GLU A 59 1.12 -6.82 5.73
N LEU A 60 0.11 -6.24 5.10
CA LEU A 60 -0.85 -5.33 5.69
C LEU A 60 -2.15 -6.09 5.90
N VAL A 61 -2.36 -6.61 7.11
CA VAL A 61 -3.49 -7.49 7.44
C VAL A 61 -4.42 -6.80 8.43
N GLY A 62 -5.73 -6.92 8.21
CA GLY A 62 -6.75 -6.34 9.08
C GLY A 62 -8.12 -6.97 8.88
N ASN A 63 -9.08 -6.57 9.71
CA ASN A 63 -10.46 -7.07 9.69
C ASN A 63 -11.41 -6.27 8.78
N GLY A 64 -10.87 -5.49 7.89
CA GLY A 64 -11.60 -4.64 6.98
C GLY A 64 -11.06 -3.21 6.99
N VAL A 65 -11.36 -2.49 5.93
CA VAL A 65 -10.94 -1.09 5.79
C VAL A 65 -12.14 -0.19 6.06
N ASN A 66 -12.02 0.64 7.08
CA ASN A 66 -12.94 1.75 7.22
C ASN A 66 -12.45 2.91 6.33
N MET A 67 -13.14 3.12 5.22
CA MET A 67 -12.81 4.14 4.22
C MET A 67 -13.03 5.57 4.71
N SER A 68 -13.68 5.76 5.85
CA SER A 68 -13.99 7.08 6.41
C SER A 68 -13.11 7.46 7.60
N THR A 69 -12.37 6.53 8.17
CA THR A 69 -11.48 6.76 9.31
C THR A 69 -10.09 6.21 9.05
N ASN A 70 -9.08 6.75 9.72
CA ASN A 70 -7.70 6.24 9.63
C ASN A 70 -7.47 4.96 10.46
N ALA A 71 -8.53 4.32 10.96
CA ALA A 71 -8.42 3.02 11.60
C ALA A 71 -8.00 1.96 10.58
N ASN A 72 -7.11 1.07 10.96
CA ASN A 72 -6.57 0.01 10.12
C ASN A 72 -5.70 0.50 8.93
N TRP A 73 -5.02 1.62 9.08
CA TRP A 73 -4.13 2.15 8.05
C TRP A 73 -2.66 2.00 8.43
N VAL A 74 -1.84 1.82 7.39
CA VAL A 74 -0.39 2.00 7.48
C VAL A 74 -0.03 3.28 6.76
N ALA A 75 0.62 4.20 7.45
CA ALA A 75 1.09 5.45 6.87
C ALA A 75 2.58 5.36 6.55
N PHE A 76 2.93 5.69 5.32
CA PHE A 76 4.31 5.87 4.88
C PHE A 76 4.62 7.36 4.80
N GLY A 77 5.71 7.78 5.42
CA GLY A 77 6.16 9.18 5.38
C GLY A 77 6.47 9.69 3.97
N ALA A 78 6.52 11.00 3.83
CA ALA A 78 6.87 11.64 2.55
C ALA A 78 8.25 11.16 2.06
N GLY A 79 8.35 10.85 0.78
CA GLY A 79 9.57 10.31 0.17
C GLY A 79 9.90 8.88 0.56
N ASN A 80 9.01 8.20 1.27
CA ASN A 80 9.18 6.80 1.64
C ASN A 80 8.91 5.91 0.43
N THR A 81 9.95 5.43 -0.20
CA THR A 81 9.88 4.47 -1.30
C THR A 81 10.17 3.08 -0.75
N LEU A 82 9.29 2.13 -1.00
CA LEU A 82 9.57 0.73 -0.76
C LEU A 82 10.48 0.21 -1.87
N GLY A 83 11.37 -0.71 -1.55
CA GLY A 83 12.20 -1.40 -2.53
C GLY A 83 11.36 -2.31 -3.44
N GLY A 84 12.02 -3.14 -4.23
CA GLY A 84 11.38 -4.07 -5.18
C GLY A 84 10.67 -5.28 -4.55
N GLY A 85 10.40 -5.28 -3.26
CA GLY A 85 9.68 -6.34 -2.55
C GLY A 85 8.18 -6.36 -2.86
N THR A 86 7.43 -7.15 -2.11
CA THR A 86 5.97 -7.29 -2.28
C THR A 86 5.24 -6.67 -1.10
N VAL A 87 4.24 -5.84 -1.38
CA VAL A 87 3.25 -5.36 -0.43
C VAL A 87 1.98 -6.18 -0.59
N PHE A 88 1.70 -7.06 0.38
CA PHE A 88 0.46 -7.80 0.46
C PHE A 88 -0.55 -7.01 1.29
N ILE A 89 -1.77 -6.85 0.78
CA ILE A 89 -2.83 -6.09 1.45
C ILE A 89 -4.06 -6.98 1.54
N ASP A 90 -4.53 -7.26 2.75
CA ASP A 90 -5.78 -7.97 2.97
C ASP A 90 -6.53 -7.42 4.19
N GLY A 91 -7.64 -6.76 3.94
CA GLY A 91 -8.47 -6.15 4.96
C GLY A 91 -7.86 -4.92 5.66
N LYS A 92 -6.82 -4.31 5.07
CA LYS A 92 -6.16 -3.10 5.59
C LYS A 92 -5.92 -2.09 4.49
N GLY A 93 -5.76 -0.84 4.86
CA GLY A 93 -5.39 0.23 3.96
C GLY A 93 -3.96 0.71 4.17
N PHE A 94 -3.45 1.44 3.21
CA PHE A 94 -2.22 2.19 3.36
C PHE A 94 -2.39 3.63 2.90
N HIS A 95 -1.61 4.49 3.53
CA HIS A 95 -1.51 5.90 3.23
C HIS A 95 -0.10 6.16 2.69
N PHE A 96 -0.02 6.68 1.49
CA PHE A 96 1.23 6.87 0.78
C PHE A 96 1.36 8.33 0.34
N SER A 97 2.49 8.93 0.56
CA SER A 97 2.77 10.27 0.02
C SER A 97 3.09 10.18 -1.47
N ALA A 98 2.78 11.22 -2.23
CA ALA A 98 2.97 11.25 -3.68
C ALA A 98 4.36 10.77 -4.12
N GLY A 99 4.42 10.07 -5.25
CA GLY A 99 5.67 9.59 -5.81
C GLY A 99 5.55 8.28 -6.58
N THR A 100 6.69 7.63 -6.77
CA THR A 100 6.78 6.35 -7.47
C THR A 100 7.27 5.26 -6.53
N THR A 101 6.64 4.09 -6.59
CA THR A 101 7.14 2.88 -5.92
C THR A 101 7.36 1.76 -6.93
N ALA A 102 8.45 1.00 -6.75
CA ALA A 102 8.76 -0.19 -7.53
C ALA A 102 8.31 -1.49 -6.85
N ALA A 103 7.73 -1.41 -5.67
CA ALA A 103 7.20 -2.57 -4.97
C ALA A 103 6.08 -3.23 -5.77
N ASN A 104 6.04 -4.56 -5.73
CA ASN A 104 4.90 -5.32 -6.23
C ASN A 104 3.75 -5.22 -5.23
N PHE A 105 2.52 -5.21 -5.73
CA PHE A 105 1.32 -5.21 -4.90
C PHE A 105 0.52 -6.48 -5.13
N GLU A 106 0.11 -7.10 -4.04
CA GLU A 106 -0.76 -8.28 -4.05
C GLU A 106 -1.98 -7.99 -3.19
N ILE A 107 -3.17 -8.05 -3.79
CA ILE A 107 -4.42 -7.78 -3.08
C ILE A 107 -5.05 -9.10 -2.70
N GLY A 108 -5.17 -9.32 -1.39
CA GLY A 108 -5.78 -10.50 -0.79
C GLY A 108 -7.28 -10.60 -1.10
N ALA A 109 -7.87 -11.72 -0.72
CA ALA A 109 -9.25 -12.06 -1.09
C ALA A 109 -10.30 -11.09 -0.52
N THR A 110 -10.02 -10.45 0.62
CA THR A 110 -10.97 -9.51 1.23
C THR A 110 -10.99 -8.20 0.45
N HIS A 111 -10.10 -7.32 0.71
CA HIS A 111 -9.87 -6.09 -0.05
C HIS A 111 -8.68 -5.30 0.51
N GLY A 112 -8.17 -4.39 -0.28
CA GLY A 112 -7.24 -3.35 0.15
C GLY A 112 -7.79 -1.96 -0.13
N ALA A 113 -7.30 -0.98 0.58
CA ALA A 113 -7.62 0.40 0.28
C ALA A 113 -6.39 1.28 0.28
N MET A 114 -6.47 2.37 -0.45
CA MET A 114 -5.41 3.35 -0.54
C MET A 114 -5.98 4.74 -0.28
N GLN A 115 -5.31 5.49 0.57
CA GLN A 115 -5.59 6.89 0.83
C GLN A 115 -4.37 7.75 0.53
N ASN A 116 -4.63 8.94 0.06
CA ASN A 116 -3.65 9.94 -0.27
C ASN A 116 -3.48 10.96 0.86
N GLY A 117 -2.25 11.37 1.14
CA GLY A 117 -1.95 12.48 2.06
C GLY A 117 -2.14 13.86 1.45
N SER A 118 -2.25 13.97 0.12
CA SER A 118 -2.33 15.26 -0.57
C SER A 118 -3.33 15.20 -1.70
N SER A 119 -4.34 16.06 -1.66
CA SER A 119 -5.35 16.14 -2.71
C SER A 119 -4.74 16.48 -4.07
N GLY A 120 -5.09 15.70 -5.09
CA GLY A 120 -4.64 15.89 -6.47
C GLY A 120 -3.25 15.36 -6.80
N ALA A 121 -2.59 14.67 -5.87
CA ALA A 121 -1.28 14.08 -6.12
C ALA A 121 -1.36 12.85 -7.04
N THR A 122 -0.26 12.60 -7.75
CA THR A 122 -0.09 11.41 -8.60
C THR A 122 0.78 10.39 -7.89
N TYR A 123 0.35 9.14 -7.95
CA TYR A 123 1.06 7.97 -7.45
C TYR A 123 1.35 7.04 -8.60
N THR A 124 2.60 6.63 -8.74
CA THR A 124 3.00 5.70 -9.78
C THR A 124 3.43 4.38 -9.15
N PHE A 125 2.77 3.31 -9.53
CA PHE A 125 3.07 1.94 -9.15
C PHE A 125 3.72 1.25 -10.33
N SER A 126 5.04 1.09 -10.27
CA SER A 126 5.82 0.50 -11.36
C SER A 126 6.09 -1.00 -11.17
N GLY A 127 5.84 -1.53 -9.97
CA GLY A 127 5.84 -2.97 -9.71
C GLY A 127 4.59 -3.67 -10.24
N ASN A 128 4.59 -4.98 -10.23
CA ASN A 128 3.47 -5.79 -10.69
C ASN A 128 2.31 -5.75 -9.70
N LEU A 129 1.09 -5.80 -10.23
CA LEU A 129 -0.12 -6.00 -9.44
C LEU A 129 -0.63 -7.43 -9.63
N SER A 130 -1.00 -8.08 -8.52
CA SER A 130 -1.51 -9.45 -8.49
C SER A 130 -2.63 -9.60 -7.45
N GLY A 131 -3.23 -10.80 -7.39
CA GLY A 131 -4.29 -11.12 -6.43
C GLY A 131 -5.70 -11.00 -6.99
N SER A 132 -6.69 -11.32 -6.14
CA SER A 132 -8.09 -11.46 -6.57
C SER A 132 -9.08 -10.54 -5.86
N GLY A 133 -8.62 -9.80 -4.86
CA GLY A 133 -9.47 -8.90 -4.09
C GLY A 133 -9.76 -7.56 -4.77
N THR A 134 -10.53 -6.74 -4.09
CA THR A 134 -10.81 -5.37 -4.54
C THR A 134 -9.76 -4.41 -3.99
N TRP A 135 -9.12 -3.65 -4.86
CA TRP A 135 -8.27 -2.54 -4.45
C TRP A 135 -9.02 -1.23 -4.66
N ALA A 136 -9.43 -0.62 -3.55
CA ALA A 136 -10.28 0.56 -3.55
C ALA A 136 -9.49 1.83 -3.21
N MET A 137 -9.92 2.95 -3.75
CA MET A 137 -9.50 4.27 -3.28
C MET A 137 -10.40 4.73 -2.14
N ALA A 138 -9.82 5.35 -1.11
CA ALA A 138 -10.60 5.90 0.00
C ALA A 138 -11.50 7.06 -0.46
N ALA A 139 -12.64 7.20 0.20
CA ALA A 139 -13.58 8.29 -0.06
C ALA A 139 -12.94 9.66 0.20
N ASN A 140 -13.50 10.69 -0.45
CA ASN A 140 -13.22 12.10 -0.18
C ASN A 140 -11.80 12.60 -0.51
N VAL A 141 -11.04 11.89 -1.33
CA VAL A 141 -9.68 12.33 -1.72
C VAL A 141 -9.55 12.32 -3.24
N ARG A 142 -8.98 13.39 -3.80
CA ARG A 142 -8.60 13.41 -5.22
C ARG A 142 -7.33 12.60 -5.38
N MET A 143 -7.37 11.57 -6.21
CA MET A 143 -6.23 10.67 -6.43
C MET A 143 -6.06 10.36 -7.90
N ASN A 144 -4.82 10.37 -8.34
CA ASN A 144 -4.42 9.94 -9.68
C ASN A 144 -3.42 8.79 -9.53
N ASN A 145 -3.89 7.56 -9.68
CA ASN A 145 -3.04 6.37 -9.61
C ASN A 145 -2.65 5.91 -11.00
N VAL A 146 -1.37 5.73 -11.22
CA VAL A 146 -0.79 5.28 -12.48
C VAL A 146 -0.15 3.92 -12.29
N LEU A 147 -0.68 2.91 -12.95
CA LEU A 147 -0.16 1.54 -12.94
C LEU A 147 0.69 1.34 -14.19
N THR A 148 1.99 1.17 -14.04
CA THR A 148 2.91 0.94 -15.16
C THR A 148 3.49 -0.46 -15.17
N GLY A 149 3.36 -1.21 -14.06
CA GLY A 149 3.75 -2.62 -13.97
C GLY A 149 2.75 -3.57 -14.63
N SER A 150 3.04 -4.86 -14.60
CA SER A 150 2.18 -5.90 -15.16
C SER A 150 0.94 -6.13 -14.29
N LEU A 151 -0.20 -6.32 -14.94
CA LEU A 151 -1.48 -6.69 -14.33
C LEU A 151 -1.89 -8.12 -14.67
N LYS A 152 -1.02 -8.91 -15.31
CA LYS A 152 -1.36 -10.25 -15.84
C LYS A 152 -1.84 -11.23 -14.77
N ASP A 153 -1.39 -11.05 -13.53
CA ASP A 153 -1.68 -11.93 -12.40
C ASP A 153 -2.74 -11.31 -11.46
N PHE A 154 -3.42 -10.25 -11.91
CA PHE A 154 -4.48 -9.59 -11.17
C PHE A 154 -5.85 -9.94 -11.76
N SER A 155 -6.64 -10.68 -10.99
CA SER A 155 -8.02 -11.07 -11.33
C SER A 155 -9.08 -10.32 -10.50
N GLY A 156 -8.64 -9.38 -9.66
CA GLY A 156 -9.50 -8.61 -8.77
C GLY A 156 -10.15 -7.39 -9.41
N THR A 157 -10.62 -6.50 -8.58
CA THR A 157 -11.33 -5.27 -8.99
C THR A 157 -10.54 -4.03 -8.57
N LEU A 158 -10.34 -3.08 -9.48
CA LEU A 158 -9.90 -1.72 -9.16
C LEU A 158 -11.13 -0.84 -8.99
N SER A 159 -11.32 -0.29 -7.80
CA SER A 159 -12.50 0.50 -7.46
C SER A 159 -12.15 1.95 -7.15
N THR A 160 -12.98 2.86 -7.61
CA THR A 160 -13.01 4.25 -7.16
C THR A 160 -14.14 4.42 -6.15
N ASN A 161 -13.97 5.33 -5.21
CA ASN A 161 -14.99 5.66 -4.22
C ASN A 161 -15.29 7.17 -4.31
N GLU A 162 -15.80 7.58 -5.47
CA GLU A 162 -16.16 8.97 -5.69
C GLU A 162 -17.51 9.27 -5.01
N THR A 163 -17.50 10.25 -4.13
CA THR A 163 -18.76 10.83 -3.64
C THR A 163 -19.01 12.15 -4.37
N SER A 164 -20.18 12.31 -4.92
CA SER A 164 -20.58 13.47 -5.74
C SER A 164 -20.50 14.82 -5.00
N ALA A 165 -20.36 14.81 -3.68
CA ALA A 165 -20.44 16.00 -2.84
C ALA A 165 -19.22 16.92 -2.94
N ASN A 166 -18.04 16.45 -3.38
CA ASN A 166 -16.79 17.20 -3.20
C ASN A 166 -15.91 17.35 -4.46
N ASN A 167 -16.40 17.09 -5.67
CA ASN A 167 -15.57 17.13 -6.90
C ASN A 167 -14.26 16.31 -6.79
N ASN A 168 -14.23 15.30 -5.96
CA ASN A 168 -13.06 14.45 -5.75
C ASN A 168 -12.97 13.45 -6.90
N ARG A 169 -12.19 13.79 -7.91
CA ARG A 169 -11.92 12.90 -9.02
C ARG A 169 -10.87 11.88 -8.63
N GLN A 170 -11.21 10.61 -8.79
CA GLN A 170 -10.31 9.49 -8.61
C GLN A 170 -10.11 8.78 -9.94
N ALA A 171 -8.89 8.42 -10.25
CA ALA A 171 -8.58 7.75 -11.50
C ALA A 171 -7.56 6.63 -11.32
N TRP A 172 -7.83 5.50 -11.97
CA TRP A 172 -6.85 4.48 -12.28
C TRP A 172 -6.40 4.66 -13.72
N ASN A 173 -5.14 5.02 -13.90
CA ASN A 173 -4.54 5.20 -15.21
C ASN A 173 -3.56 4.07 -15.49
N PHE A 174 -3.57 3.57 -16.71
CA PHE A 174 -2.70 2.49 -17.15
C PHE A 174 -1.62 3.10 -18.04
N GLY A 175 -0.37 3.05 -17.59
CA GLY A 175 0.77 3.43 -18.40
C GLY A 175 1.00 2.44 -19.55
N SER A 176 1.96 2.74 -20.42
CA SER A 176 2.26 1.94 -21.63
C SER A 176 2.64 0.47 -21.37
N GLY A 177 2.93 0.08 -20.13
CA GLY A 177 3.17 -1.30 -19.71
C GLY A 177 1.96 -1.99 -19.08
N GLY A 178 0.98 -1.23 -18.64
CA GLY A 178 -0.24 -1.74 -18.02
C GLY A 178 -1.25 -2.18 -19.07
N ARG A 179 -1.16 -3.40 -19.55
CA ARG A 179 -2.25 -3.95 -20.36
C ARG A 179 -3.43 -4.20 -19.42
N ARG A 180 -4.57 -3.60 -19.74
CA ARG A 180 -5.86 -3.96 -19.17
C ARG A 180 -6.04 -5.48 -19.36
N PRO A 181 -6.47 -6.24 -18.34
CA PRO A 181 -6.93 -7.59 -18.57
C PRO A 181 -8.04 -7.52 -19.62
N THR A 182 -7.84 -8.14 -20.76
CA THR A 182 -8.92 -8.37 -21.72
C THR A 182 -9.77 -9.48 -21.15
N GLY A 183 -10.69 -9.12 -20.26
CA GLY A 183 -11.82 -9.95 -19.91
C GLY A 183 -12.85 -9.80 -21.01
N GLU A 184 -13.05 -10.85 -21.79
CA GLU A 184 -14.28 -11.10 -22.50
C GLU A 184 -15.41 -11.36 -21.50
#